data_8a5814018a688ae62a6320e54747c803
#
_entry.id   8a5814018a688ae62a6320e54747c803
#
_cell.length_a   1.000
_cell.length_b   1.000
_cell.length_c   1.000
_cell.angle_alpha   90.00
_cell.angle_beta   90.00
_cell.angle_gamma   90.00
#
_symmetry.space_group_name_H-M   'P 1'
#
loop_
_entity.id
_entity.type
_entity.pdbx_description
1 polymer ?
#
loop_
_entity_poly.entity_id
_entity_poly.type
_entity_poly.pdbx_seq_one_letter_code
_entity_poly.pdbx_strand_id
1 'polypeptide(L)'
;MKITLLTKPGFSGSMLVRKIQEVAKSQLLNIDVFLNEHLQEADVVLLTPQRSEDLKEIKKVVKVPVGVISLRDYGLLDGSSIIKQAKQLIQK
;
A
#
# COMPACT_ATOMS: atom_id res chain seq x y z
N MET A 1 7.41 7.92 -6.02
CA MET A 1 6.50 7.70 -4.88
C MET A 1 6.88 6.43 -4.15
N LYS A 2 6.97 6.51 -2.84
CA LYS A 2 7.29 5.34 -2.00
C LYS A 2 6.06 4.90 -1.24
N ILE A 3 5.65 3.65 -1.43
CA ILE A 3 4.49 3.06 -0.76
C ILE A 3 5.00 2.02 0.22
N THR A 4 4.59 2.11 1.47
CA THR A 4 4.80 1.01 2.43
C THR A 4 3.49 0.26 2.58
N LEU A 5 3.55 -1.04 2.33
CA LEU A 5 2.42 -1.94 2.45
C LEU A 5 2.56 -2.72 3.75
N LEU A 6 1.54 -2.66 4.60
CA LEU A 6 1.52 -3.38 5.87
C LEU A 6 0.57 -4.56 5.80
N THR A 7 1.07 -5.75 6.10
CA THR A 7 0.28 -6.98 6.08
C THR A 7 0.63 -7.85 7.28
N LYS A 8 -0.24 -8.80 7.60
CA LYS A 8 0.02 -9.78 8.66
C LYS A 8 0.81 -10.97 8.12
N PRO A 9 1.62 -11.62 8.97
CA PRO A 9 2.32 -12.85 8.58
C PRO A 9 1.33 -13.89 8.04
N GLY A 10 1.75 -14.63 7.02
CA GLY A 10 0.92 -15.68 6.41
C GLY A 10 0.00 -15.22 5.31
N PHE A 11 -0.08 -13.92 5.03
CA PHE A 11 -0.87 -13.38 3.93
C PHE A 11 0.03 -12.98 2.75
N SER A 12 -0.54 -12.94 1.55
CA SER A 12 0.20 -12.84 0.28
C SER A 12 0.70 -11.42 -0.03
N GLY A 13 1.34 -10.78 0.94
CA GLY A 13 1.86 -9.42 0.75
C GLY A 13 2.87 -9.31 -0.38
N SER A 14 3.77 -10.29 -0.51
CA SER A 14 4.80 -10.26 -1.54
C SER A 14 4.21 -10.33 -2.95
N MET A 15 3.13 -11.09 -3.14
CA MET A 15 2.44 -11.15 -4.42
C MET A 15 1.82 -9.80 -4.77
N LEU A 16 1.24 -9.14 -3.78
CA LEU A 16 0.64 -7.83 -3.96
C LEU A 16 1.69 -6.78 -4.32
N VAL A 17 2.84 -6.81 -3.64
CA VAL A 17 3.96 -5.93 -3.95
C VAL A 17 4.38 -6.12 -5.41
N ARG A 18 4.57 -7.37 -5.83
CA ARG A 18 4.96 -7.68 -7.21
C ARG A 18 3.95 -7.12 -8.20
N LYS A 19 2.66 -7.31 -7.93
CA LYS A 19 1.62 -6.85 -8.84
C LYS A 19 1.60 -5.33 -8.98
N ILE A 20 1.75 -4.64 -7.86
CA ILE A 20 1.80 -3.17 -7.88
C ILE A 20 3.01 -2.70 -8.70
N GLN A 21 4.17 -3.33 -8.49
CA GLN A 21 5.38 -2.98 -9.23
C GLN A 21 5.26 -3.26 -10.72
N GLU A 22 4.62 -4.37 -11.10
CA GLU A 22 4.39 -4.70 -12.51
C GLU A 22 3.52 -3.65 -13.19
N VAL A 23 2.44 -3.24 -12.53
CA VAL A 23 1.55 -2.20 -13.08
C VAL A 23 2.28 -0.88 -13.19
N ALA A 24 3.02 -0.50 -12.15
CA ALA A 24 3.78 0.75 -12.16
C ALA A 24 4.77 0.77 -13.33
N LYS A 25 5.46 -0.33 -13.56
CA LYS A 25 6.42 -0.43 -14.65
C LYS A 25 5.73 -0.31 -16.01
N SER A 26 4.60 -0.98 -16.18
CA SER A 26 3.85 -0.93 -17.44
C SER A 26 3.31 0.46 -17.75
N GLN A 27 3.03 1.25 -16.71
CA GLN A 27 2.53 2.61 -16.85
C GLN A 27 3.63 3.67 -16.78
N LEU A 28 4.90 3.24 -16.73
CA LEU A 28 6.07 4.12 -16.64
C LEU A 28 6.00 5.04 -15.40
N LEU A 29 5.50 4.50 -14.30
CA LEU A 29 5.44 5.22 -13.03
C LEU A 29 6.63 4.87 -12.16
N ASN A 30 7.22 5.88 -11.51
CA ASN A 30 8.32 5.69 -10.59
C ASN A 30 7.77 5.42 -9.18
N ILE A 31 7.52 4.16 -8.87
CA ILE A 31 6.95 3.73 -7.60
C ILE A 31 7.81 2.63 -6.99
N ASP A 32 8.22 2.86 -5.74
CA ASP A 32 8.90 1.86 -4.92
C ASP A 32 7.92 1.34 -3.89
N VAL A 33 7.81 0.03 -3.74
CA VAL A 33 6.90 -0.60 -2.80
C VAL A 33 7.70 -1.41 -1.78
N PHE A 34 7.46 -1.14 -0.51
CA PHE A 34 8.11 -1.85 0.60
C PHE A 34 7.07 -2.64 1.38
N LEU A 35 7.44 -3.83 1.84
CA LEU A 35 6.53 -4.69 2.59
C LEU A 35 6.97 -4.73 4.05
N ASN A 36 6.14 -4.17 4.93
CA ASN A 36 6.35 -4.15 6.38
C ASN A 36 7.68 -3.51 6.81
N GLU A 37 8.20 -2.60 6.01
CA GLU A 37 9.49 -1.92 6.31
C GLU A 37 9.49 -0.51 5.76
N HIS A 38 10.48 0.29 6.15
CA HIS A 38 10.66 1.66 5.70
C HIS A 38 9.45 2.57 5.96
N LEU A 39 8.77 2.33 7.10
CA LEU A 39 7.54 3.05 7.44
C LEU A 39 7.75 4.56 7.49
N GLN A 40 8.90 5.01 8.01
CA GLN A 40 9.17 6.43 8.18
C GLN A 40 9.61 7.13 6.88
N GLU A 41 9.94 6.35 5.86
CA GLU A 41 10.42 6.88 4.59
C GLU A 41 9.32 6.91 3.53
N ALA A 42 8.17 6.32 3.81
CA ALA A 42 7.09 6.21 2.84
C ALA A 42 6.40 7.55 2.58
N ASP A 43 5.92 7.72 1.37
CA ASP A 43 5.05 8.85 1.03
C ASP A 43 3.59 8.54 1.36
N VAL A 44 3.24 7.27 1.41
CA VAL A 44 1.91 6.80 1.76
C VAL A 44 2.02 5.39 2.34
N VAL A 45 1.14 5.08 3.29
CA VAL A 45 1.09 3.75 3.91
C VAL A 45 -0.26 3.13 3.60
N LEU A 46 -0.25 1.90 3.12
CA LEU A 46 -1.48 1.15 2.82
C LEU A 46 -1.51 -0.13 3.65
N LEU A 47 -2.63 -0.36 4.32
CA LEU A 47 -2.85 -1.57 5.08
C LEU A 47 -3.68 -2.55 4.27
N THR A 48 -3.32 -3.83 4.30
CA THR A 48 -4.19 -4.87 3.74
C THR A 48 -5.45 -4.98 4.60
N PRO A 49 -6.54 -5.54 4.05
CA PRO A 49 -7.79 -5.65 4.83
C PRO A 49 -7.61 -6.36 6.17
N GLN A 50 -6.67 -7.31 6.24
CA GLN A 50 -6.40 -8.06 7.47
C GLN A 50 -5.84 -7.20 8.59
N ARG A 51 -5.31 -6.01 8.26
CA ARG A 51 -4.76 -5.08 9.24
C ARG A 51 -5.60 -3.82 9.39
N SER A 52 -6.82 -3.81 8.91
CA SER A 52 -7.68 -2.62 8.96
C SER A 52 -7.87 -2.09 10.39
N GLU A 53 -7.87 -2.97 11.38
CA GLU A 53 -8.01 -2.60 12.79
C GLU A 53 -6.83 -1.78 13.31
N ASP A 54 -5.69 -1.83 12.64
CA ASP A 54 -4.49 -1.10 13.07
C ASP A 54 -4.42 0.33 12.52
N LEU A 55 -5.42 0.74 11.76
CA LEU A 55 -5.41 2.05 11.09
C LEU A 55 -5.14 3.20 12.05
N LYS A 56 -5.85 3.24 13.18
CA LYS A 56 -5.70 4.33 14.15
C LYS A 56 -4.30 4.38 14.73
N GLU A 57 -3.73 3.21 15.07
CA GLU A 57 -2.40 3.14 15.66
C GLU A 57 -1.33 3.58 14.65
N ILE A 58 -1.45 3.14 13.41
CA ILE A 58 -0.49 3.51 12.37
C ILE A 58 -0.55 5.03 12.11
N LYS A 59 -1.76 5.60 12.08
CA LYS A 59 -1.90 7.05 11.89
C LYS A 59 -1.23 7.86 13.00
N LYS A 60 -1.08 7.30 14.19
CA LYS A 60 -0.41 7.99 15.30
C LYS A 60 1.10 8.01 15.15
N VAL A 61 1.68 7.03 14.45
CA VAL A 61 3.13 6.90 14.37
C VAL A 61 3.73 7.39 13.06
N VAL A 62 2.91 7.69 12.05
CA VAL A 62 3.39 8.23 10.78
C VAL A 62 2.72 9.55 10.48
N LYS A 63 3.43 10.41 9.73
CA LYS A 63 2.92 11.73 9.35
C LYS A 63 2.35 11.76 7.95
N VAL A 64 2.45 10.65 7.23
CA VAL A 64 1.99 10.55 5.84
C VAL A 64 0.57 9.99 5.80
N PRO A 65 -0.15 10.15 4.68
CA PRO A 65 -1.47 9.55 4.54
C PRO A 65 -1.45 8.04 4.72
N VAL A 66 -2.48 7.51 5.35
CA VAL A 66 -2.64 6.07 5.58
C VAL A 66 -4.03 5.66 5.11
N GLY A 67 -4.12 4.57 4.37
CA GLY A 67 -5.39 4.04 3.91
C GLY A 67 -5.44 2.52 4.03
N VAL A 68 -6.64 1.96 3.86
CA VAL A 68 -6.85 0.51 3.89
C VAL A 68 -7.26 0.07 2.49
N ILE A 69 -6.59 -0.96 1.98
CA ILE A 69 -6.94 -1.56 0.69
C ILE A 69 -8.24 -2.34 0.86
N SER A 70 -9.17 -2.17 -0.08
CA SER A 70 -10.44 -2.89 -0.02
C SER A 70 -10.23 -4.40 -0.21
N LEU A 71 -11.18 -5.19 0.32
CA LEU A 71 -11.18 -6.63 0.10
C LEU A 71 -11.18 -6.99 -1.38
N ARG A 72 -11.93 -6.23 -2.18
CA ARG A 72 -11.98 -6.44 -3.62
C ARG A 72 -10.60 -6.26 -4.27
N ASP A 73 -9.96 -5.12 -4.02
CA ASP A 73 -8.67 -4.82 -4.64
C ASP A 73 -7.59 -5.79 -4.17
N TYR A 74 -7.65 -6.18 -2.90
CA TYR A 74 -6.72 -7.16 -2.35
C TYR A 74 -6.95 -8.54 -2.96
N GLY A 75 -8.21 -8.99 -2.99
CA GLY A 75 -8.55 -10.32 -3.49
C GLY A 75 -8.26 -10.49 -4.98
N LEU A 76 -8.41 -9.43 -5.76
CA LEU A 76 -8.13 -9.45 -7.19
C LEU A 76 -6.68 -9.09 -7.51
N LEU A 77 -5.88 -8.75 -6.51
CA LEU A 77 -4.51 -8.24 -6.71
C LEU A 77 -4.52 -7.09 -7.71
N ASP A 78 -5.46 -6.16 -7.54
CA ASP A 78 -5.68 -5.06 -8.48
C ASP A 78 -4.68 -3.93 -8.24
N GLY A 79 -3.47 -4.11 -8.78
CA GLY A 79 -2.38 -3.14 -8.61
C GLY A 79 -2.74 -1.76 -9.13
N SER A 80 -3.50 -1.68 -10.22
CA SER A 80 -3.90 -0.39 -10.79
C SER A 80 -4.79 0.40 -9.84
N SER A 81 -5.82 -0.25 -9.26
CA SER A 81 -6.71 0.40 -8.30
C SER A 81 -5.95 0.80 -7.03
N ILE A 82 -5.01 -0.03 -6.58
CA ILE A 82 -4.21 0.26 -5.39
C ILE A 82 -3.33 1.49 -5.62
N ILE A 83 -2.68 1.58 -6.78
CA ILE A 83 -1.87 2.75 -7.14
C ILE A 83 -2.75 4.00 -7.19
N LYS A 84 -3.93 3.89 -7.76
CA LYS A 84 -4.88 5.01 -7.82
C LYS A 84 -5.27 5.48 -6.42
N GLN A 85 -5.53 4.55 -5.52
CA GLN A 85 -5.83 4.89 -4.13
C GLN A 85 -4.66 5.63 -3.48
N ALA A 86 -3.44 5.15 -3.67
CA ALA A 86 -2.25 5.80 -3.12
C ALA A 86 -2.11 7.23 -3.62
N LYS A 87 -2.29 7.44 -4.93
CA LYS A 87 -2.22 8.78 -5.51
C LYS A 87 -3.29 9.70 -4.94
N GLN A 88 -4.50 9.22 -4.78
CA GLN A 88 -5.60 10.02 -4.23
C GLN A 88 -5.33 10.42 -2.78
N LEU A 89 -4.74 9.54 -1.99
CA LEU A 89 -4.39 9.85 -0.61
C LEU A 89 -3.33 10.94 -0.53
N ILE A 90 -2.34 10.90 -1.40
CA ILE A 90 -1.27 11.89 -1.42
C ILE A 90 -1.76 13.27 -1.86
N GLN A 91 -2.73 13.29 -2.77
CA GLN A 91 -3.22 14.54 -3.36
C GLN A 91 -4.18 15.34 -2.46
N LYS A 92 -4.53 14.81 -1.31
CA LYS A 92 -5.46 15.51 -0.40
C LYS A 92 -4.78 16.60 0.40
#